data_55bd83326dd8fc9e8ee42574caf7b42f
#
_entry.id   55bd83326dd8fc9e8ee42574caf7b42f
#
_cell.length_a   1.000
_cell.length_b   1.000
_cell.length_c   1.000
_cell.angle_alpha   90.00
_cell.angle_beta   90.00
_cell.angle_gamma   90.00
#
_symmetry.space_group_name_H-M   'P 1'
#
loop_
_entity.id
_entity.type
_entity.pdbx_description
1 polymer ?
#
loop_
_entity_poly.entity_id
_entity_poly.type
_entity_poly.pdbx_seq_one_letter_code
_entity_poly.pdbx_strand_id
1 'polypeptide(L)'
;MKSSTWTRARRMGVLSASALVMGLSLSSTASSQSVPDPDETAQGDVALTIYNNNLVLVEDVRQLNIASGDSRIEFPDVSAMIRPQTLSFFAPDTTIVEQNFDYDLLTPTKLMEKAIGQTVTLLRTNPATGVETRERAKVLSTAGGVVIQIGDRIEVLRDDGLPVRVIFDRVPPNLRARPTLSVNLDSTRAGVRPVSLRYLSSGMSWSADYVALYNERENTIDMQGWVTLNNNTGTTFYNTDTVLVAGNPSGRGVRGFGSRGMTRAGTESADRERLGDFYLYPISGRTTVANAQTKQVSFLDAQAVPARKVYEIASGWLQNDDQPRNVTSSIAFSSSRDQGLGDALPAGTVRFYQRDSQGSPQFIGENSLGHTPMGSQLSLATGDAFDIFVQTEVESRETITGSEWERSARYRVIEDGEVVRTVEVERPKTYYRTTMRYTLTNAKNEPVNVELTQTGLNRSWWANDYRITSEDIPGEQLNADRRKWIVPVPAEGERVIRVTYETRY
;
A
#
# COMPACT_ATOMS: atom_id res chain seq x y z
N MET A 1 -78.86 2.27 -32.84
CA MET A 1 -80.12 2.54 -32.05
C MET A 1 -79.72 3.06 -30.70
N LYS A 2 -80.01 4.31 -30.49
CA LYS A 2 -80.61 4.95 -29.31
C LYS A 2 -79.84 4.77 -28.03
N SER A 3 -79.31 5.77 -27.43
CA SER A 3 -79.75 7.08 -26.94
C SER A 3 -79.53 7.13 -25.44
N SER A 4 -78.75 8.07 -25.05
CA SER A 4 -79.15 9.31 -24.33
C SER A 4 -79.16 9.11 -22.80
N THR A 5 -78.52 9.90 -22.08
CA THR A 5 -78.52 11.26 -21.61
C THR A 5 -78.76 11.40 -20.11
N TRP A 6 -78.08 12.38 -19.57
CA TRP A 6 -78.46 13.34 -18.53
C TRP A 6 -78.22 13.01 -17.05
N THR A 7 -77.36 13.71 -16.48
CA THR A 7 -77.26 14.99 -15.75
C THR A 7 -77.80 14.98 -14.32
N ARG A 8 -76.99 15.29 -13.35
CA ARG A 8 -77.02 16.58 -12.62
C ARG A 8 -76.17 16.51 -11.32
N ALA A 9 -75.47 17.56 -11.18
CA ALA A 9 -74.68 17.98 -10.04
C ALA A 9 -75.44 18.03 -8.71
N ARG A 10 -74.77 17.83 -7.60
CA ARG A 10 -74.99 18.61 -6.37
C ARG A 10 -73.60 18.76 -5.64
N ARG A 11 -73.34 20.03 -5.41
CA ARG A 11 -72.29 20.57 -4.54
C ARG A 11 -72.60 20.20 -3.08
N MET A 12 -71.54 20.01 -2.32
CA MET A 12 -71.27 20.36 -0.91
C MET A 12 -70.25 19.32 -0.40
N GLY A 13 -69.20 19.64 0.25
CA GLY A 13 -68.72 20.70 1.08
C GLY A 13 -67.31 20.50 1.38
N VAL A 14 -66.60 21.56 1.49
CA VAL A 14 -65.21 21.71 1.87
C VAL A 14 -64.97 21.20 3.29
N LEU A 15 -64.01 20.29 3.47
CA LEU A 15 -63.26 20.14 4.73
C LEU A 15 -61.82 19.87 4.38
N SER A 16 -61.05 20.94 4.39
CA SER A 16 -59.59 20.95 4.33
C SER A 16 -59.03 20.33 5.62
N ALA A 17 -58.52 19.13 5.52
CA ALA A 17 -57.62 18.59 6.55
C ALA A 17 -56.18 18.87 6.07
N SER A 18 -55.63 19.95 6.59
CA SER A 18 -54.19 20.27 6.47
C SER A 18 -53.41 19.23 7.28
N ALA A 19 -52.89 18.20 6.60
CA ALA A 19 -51.87 17.34 7.16
C ALA A 19 -50.54 18.10 7.20
N LEU A 20 -50.20 18.58 8.38
CA LEU A 20 -48.92 19.17 8.69
C LEU A 20 -47.87 18.04 8.64
N VAL A 21 -47.23 17.85 7.51
CA VAL A 21 -46.02 17.00 7.41
C VAL A 21 -44.88 17.74 8.08
N MET A 22 -44.67 17.41 9.36
CA MET A 22 -43.48 17.83 10.11
C MET A 22 -42.28 17.05 9.54
N GLY A 23 -41.60 17.64 8.56
CA GLY A 23 -40.33 17.15 8.06
C GLY A 23 -39.29 17.26 9.20
N LEU A 24 -39.00 16.13 9.87
CA LEU A 24 -37.75 16.01 10.66
C LEU A 24 -36.59 16.08 9.66
N SER A 25 -36.08 17.27 9.44
CA SER A 25 -34.73 17.47 8.92
C SER A 25 -33.77 16.97 10.00
N LEU A 26 -33.33 15.73 9.88
CA LEU A 26 -32.13 15.26 10.53
C LEU A 26 -30.95 16.05 9.96
N SER A 27 -30.68 17.20 10.55
CA SER A 27 -29.41 17.89 10.40
C SER A 27 -28.38 16.95 11.04
N SER A 28 -27.75 16.11 10.22
CA SER A 28 -26.48 15.49 10.59
C SER A 28 -25.51 16.63 10.80
N THR A 29 -25.36 17.06 12.05
CA THR A 29 -24.17 17.81 12.47
C THR A 29 -23.00 16.88 12.21
N ALA A 30 -22.35 17.02 11.05
CA ALA A 30 -20.98 16.60 10.90
C ALA A 30 -20.24 17.28 12.04
N SER A 31 -19.82 16.50 13.04
CA SER A 31 -18.88 16.94 14.05
C SER A 31 -17.63 17.35 13.27
N SER A 32 -17.50 18.64 12.99
CA SER A 32 -16.22 19.20 12.64
C SER A 32 -15.34 18.87 13.84
N GLN A 33 -14.39 17.94 13.67
CA GLN A 33 -13.33 17.76 14.65
C GLN A 33 -12.74 19.15 14.83
N SER A 34 -12.90 19.70 16.03
CA SER A 34 -12.31 20.97 16.40
C SER A 34 -10.82 20.83 16.16
N VAL A 35 -10.27 21.65 15.26
CA VAL A 35 -8.82 21.84 15.19
C VAL A 35 -8.42 22.23 16.60
N PRO A 36 -7.55 21.47 17.29
CA PRO A 36 -7.10 21.84 18.63
C PRO A 36 -6.54 23.25 18.57
N ASP A 37 -6.79 24.01 19.62
CA ASP A 37 -6.29 25.40 19.74
C ASP A 37 -4.76 25.38 19.51
N PRO A 38 -4.21 26.24 18.64
CA PRO A 38 -2.76 26.39 18.47
C PRO A 38 -2.00 26.57 19.78
N ASP A 39 -2.66 27.05 20.83
CA ASP A 39 -2.10 27.22 22.18
C ASP A 39 -1.82 25.88 22.91
N GLU A 40 -2.32 24.75 22.40
CA GLU A 40 -2.09 23.43 22.99
C GLU A 40 -0.81 22.75 22.50
N THR A 41 -0.18 23.23 21.44
CA THR A 41 1.05 22.65 20.86
C THR A 41 2.22 23.63 20.91
N ALA A 42 3.42 23.10 21.14
CA ALA A 42 4.66 23.87 21.07
C ALA A 42 5.29 23.85 19.67
N GLN A 43 4.66 23.19 18.69
CA GLN A 43 5.12 23.15 17.29
C GLN A 43 5.00 24.53 16.65
N GLY A 44 5.91 24.81 15.72
CA GLY A 44 5.88 26.02 14.90
C GLY A 44 5.23 25.77 13.53
N ASP A 45 5.89 26.27 12.50
CA ASP A 45 5.51 25.99 11.10
C ASP A 45 6.08 24.63 10.68
N VAL A 46 5.19 23.63 10.57
CA VAL A 46 5.58 22.24 10.32
C VAL A 46 5.37 21.86 8.87
N ALA A 47 6.41 21.26 8.27
CA ALA A 47 6.35 20.59 6.99
C ALA A 47 6.70 19.09 7.15
N LEU A 48 5.95 18.22 6.46
CA LEU A 48 6.14 16.77 6.48
C LEU A 48 6.43 16.26 5.08
N THR A 49 7.51 15.49 4.94
CA THR A 49 7.76 14.68 3.75
C THR A 49 7.63 13.20 4.12
N ILE A 50 6.53 12.57 3.70
CA ILE A 50 6.15 11.22 4.13
C ILE A 50 6.48 10.21 3.02
N TYR A 51 7.20 9.14 3.39
CA TYR A 51 7.60 8.06 2.50
C TYR A 51 6.73 6.81 2.70
N ASN A 52 6.68 5.91 1.70
CA ASN A 52 5.89 4.67 1.79
C ASN A 52 6.41 3.68 2.86
N ASN A 53 7.68 3.78 3.25
CA ASN A 53 8.43 2.76 4.00
C ASN A 53 8.58 3.06 5.50
N ASN A 54 7.53 3.57 6.14
CA ASN A 54 7.53 3.90 7.56
C ASN A 54 8.61 4.94 7.93
N LEU A 55 8.72 5.97 7.13
CA LEU A 55 9.68 7.06 7.29
C LEU A 55 9.03 8.40 6.99
N VAL A 56 9.35 9.41 7.79
CA VAL A 56 8.97 10.80 7.56
C VAL A 56 10.15 11.72 7.85
N LEU A 57 10.37 12.72 6.99
CA LEU A 57 11.18 13.89 7.30
C LEU A 57 10.25 14.97 7.88
N VAL A 58 10.54 15.40 9.08
CA VAL A 58 9.85 16.49 9.76
C VAL A 58 10.73 17.73 9.71
N GLU A 59 10.19 18.84 9.27
CA GLU A 59 10.76 20.16 9.43
C GLU A 59 9.82 21.00 10.30
N ASP A 60 10.35 21.60 11.37
CA ASP A 60 9.60 22.41 12.33
C ASP A 60 10.34 23.71 12.57
N VAL A 61 9.75 24.82 12.16
CA VAL A 61 10.33 26.16 12.28
C VAL A 61 9.63 26.94 13.36
N ARG A 62 10.33 27.20 14.47
CA ARG A 62 9.80 27.88 15.64
C ARG A 62 10.45 29.25 15.83
N GLN A 63 9.70 30.22 16.34
CA GLN A 63 10.23 31.51 16.80
C GLN A 63 10.62 31.38 18.27
N LEU A 64 11.93 31.36 18.56
CA LEU A 64 12.42 31.16 19.91
C LEU A 64 13.30 32.31 20.36
N ASN A 65 13.20 32.66 21.64
CA ASN A 65 14.09 33.63 22.27
C ASN A 65 15.33 32.88 22.78
N ILE A 66 16.47 33.12 22.14
CA ILE A 66 17.76 32.51 22.47
C ILE A 66 18.59 33.51 23.26
N ALA A 67 19.14 33.06 24.40
CA ALA A 67 20.09 33.89 25.19
C ALA A 67 21.46 33.95 24.49
N SER A 68 22.27 34.95 24.81
CA SER A 68 23.69 35.02 24.40
C SER A 68 24.54 34.10 25.30
N GLY A 69 25.53 33.40 24.74
CA GLY A 69 26.35 32.41 25.38
C GLY A 69 25.66 31.03 25.46
N ASP A 70 26.13 30.21 26.39
CA ASP A 70 25.62 28.87 26.61
C ASP A 70 24.18 28.89 27.13
N SER A 71 23.30 28.15 26.46
CA SER A 71 21.91 28.01 26.88
C SER A 71 21.36 26.64 26.49
N ARG A 72 20.36 26.17 27.25
CA ARG A 72 19.60 24.97 26.94
C ARG A 72 18.21 25.33 26.48
N ILE A 73 17.81 24.79 25.34
CA ILE A 73 16.46 24.98 24.80
C ILE A 73 15.78 23.61 24.70
N GLU A 74 14.51 23.56 25.04
CA GLU A 74 13.67 22.37 24.94
C GLU A 74 12.67 22.53 23.80
N PHE A 75 12.52 21.45 23.00
CA PHE A 75 11.59 21.35 21.89
C PHE A 75 10.58 20.22 22.22
N PRO A 76 9.51 20.51 22.96
CA PRO A 76 8.43 19.53 23.17
C PRO A 76 7.64 19.31 21.87
N ASP A 77 6.82 18.26 21.85
CA ASP A 77 5.97 17.87 20.72
C ASP A 77 6.74 17.44 19.46
N VAL A 78 7.99 16.98 19.61
CA VAL A 78 8.68 16.24 18.54
C VAL A 78 8.16 14.81 18.46
N SER A 79 8.44 14.10 17.36
CA SER A 79 8.04 12.69 17.26
C SER A 79 8.65 11.83 18.36
N ALA A 80 7.85 10.98 19.02
CA ALA A 80 8.34 9.99 19.95
C ALA A 80 9.25 8.93 19.30
N MET A 81 9.16 8.78 17.97
CA MET A 81 9.94 7.84 17.16
C MET A 81 11.04 8.54 16.34
N ILE A 82 11.47 9.73 16.77
CA ILE A 82 12.57 10.47 16.16
C ILE A 82 13.85 9.60 16.10
N ARG A 83 14.62 9.80 15.05
CA ARG A 83 15.99 9.27 14.94
C ARG A 83 16.98 10.37 15.30
N PRO A 84 17.44 10.47 16.56
CA PRO A 84 18.20 11.62 17.05
C PRO A 84 19.47 11.91 16.23
N GLN A 85 20.13 10.87 15.70
CA GLN A 85 21.30 10.99 14.86
C GLN A 85 21.09 11.67 13.51
N THR A 86 19.82 11.90 13.13
CA THR A 86 19.47 12.56 11.86
C THR A 86 19.08 14.03 12.06
N LEU A 87 19.16 14.51 13.30
CA LEU A 87 18.78 15.87 13.63
C LEU A 87 19.70 16.87 12.95
N SER A 88 19.09 17.80 12.23
CA SER A 88 19.72 19.02 11.74
C SER A 88 19.03 20.20 12.38
N PHE A 89 19.81 21.02 13.05
CA PHE A 89 19.35 22.24 13.69
C PHE A 89 19.98 23.44 12.99
N PHE A 90 19.21 24.46 12.76
CA PHE A 90 19.71 25.72 12.22
C PHE A 90 19.05 26.92 12.93
N ALA A 91 19.87 27.80 13.46
CA ALA A 91 19.47 29.12 13.91
C ALA A 91 20.60 30.12 13.60
N PRO A 92 20.30 31.37 13.16
CA PRO A 92 21.32 32.36 12.92
C PRO A 92 22.14 32.64 14.19
N ASP A 93 23.46 32.85 14.03
CA ASP A 93 24.40 33.17 15.10
C ASP A 93 24.44 32.18 16.27
N THR A 94 24.17 30.86 15.99
CA THR A 94 24.02 29.85 17.02
C THR A 94 24.70 28.54 16.58
N THR A 95 25.42 27.90 17.50
CA THR A 95 26.07 26.61 17.30
C THR A 95 25.52 25.59 18.29
N ILE A 96 25.24 24.35 17.83
CA ILE A 96 24.88 23.24 18.72
C ILE A 96 26.14 22.73 19.42
N VAL A 97 26.07 22.60 20.73
CA VAL A 97 27.09 21.97 21.57
C VAL A 97 26.73 20.52 21.88
N GLU A 98 25.47 20.26 22.21
CA GLU A 98 24.97 18.95 22.61
C GLU A 98 23.49 18.83 22.33
N GLN A 99 23.01 17.61 22.01
CA GLN A 99 21.59 17.32 21.85
C GLN A 99 21.22 16.08 22.63
N ASN A 100 20.07 16.13 23.32
CA ASN A 100 19.54 15.04 24.12
C ASN A 100 18.06 14.83 23.79
N PHE A 101 17.65 13.58 23.57
CA PHE A 101 16.27 13.24 23.34
C PHE A 101 15.68 12.55 24.59
N ASP A 102 14.76 13.24 25.28
CA ASP A 102 14.07 12.72 26.45
C ASP A 102 12.80 11.99 26.02
N TYR A 103 12.87 10.66 25.92
CA TYR A 103 11.78 9.78 25.48
C TYR A 103 11.05 9.06 26.62
N ASP A 104 11.51 9.22 27.87
CA ASP A 104 10.82 8.69 29.04
C ASP A 104 9.55 9.51 29.32
N LEU A 105 8.42 9.03 28.78
CA LEU A 105 7.15 9.69 28.96
C LEU A 105 6.55 9.41 30.35
N LEU A 106 5.83 10.40 30.86
CA LEU A 106 5.14 10.34 32.14
C LEU A 106 3.99 9.32 32.09
N THR A 107 4.27 8.10 32.49
CA THR A 107 3.29 7.02 32.62
C THR A 107 3.31 6.47 34.06
N PRO A 108 2.23 5.85 34.55
CA PRO A 108 2.22 5.22 35.85
C PRO A 108 3.38 4.25 36.06
N THR A 109 3.68 3.44 35.07
CA THR A 109 4.78 2.48 35.09
C THR A 109 6.14 3.18 35.23
N LYS A 110 6.37 4.23 34.43
CA LYS A 110 7.63 4.99 34.46
C LYS A 110 7.79 5.76 35.75
N LEU A 111 6.70 6.30 36.32
CA LEU A 111 6.73 6.91 37.64
C LEU A 111 7.18 5.91 38.71
N MET A 112 6.65 4.69 38.70
CA MET A 112 7.05 3.63 39.63
C MET A 112 8.49 3.19 39.40
N GLU A 113 8.94 3.00 38.15
CA GLU A 113 10.33 2.66 37.80
C GLU A 113 11.33 3.70 38.36
N LYS A 114 11.05 4.98 38.16
CA LYS A 114 11.90 6.08 38.66
C LYS A 114 11.81 6.27 40.18
N ALA A 115 10.79 5.71 40.82
CA ALA A 115 10.63 5.74 42.27
C ALA A 115 11.40 4.62 42.98
N ILE A 116 12.06 3.70 42.31
CA ILE A 116 12.86 2.65 42.95
C ILE A 116 13.90 3.30 43.88
N GLY A 117 13.90 2.85 45.14
CA GLY A 117 14.72 3.42 46.23
C GLY A 117 14.13 4.67 46.87
N GLN A 118 13.09 5.29 46.30
CA GLN A 118 12.40 6.45 46.81
C GLN A 118 11.20 6.04 47.70
N THR A 119 10.72 6.99 48.50
CA THR A 119 9.53 6.81 49.34
C THR A 119 8.32 7.46 48.68
N VAL A 120 7.26 6.71 48.47
CA VAL A 120 5.94 7.14 47.98
C VAL A 120 4.91 7.06 49.09
N THR A 121 3.77 7.71 48.90
CA THR A 121 2.62 7.58 49.82
C THR A 121 1.59 6.64 49.20
N LEU A 122 1.23 5.59 49.92
CA LEU A 122 0.11 4.72 49.59
C LEU A 122 -1.16 5.23 50.24
N LEU A 123 -2.21 5.34 49.47
CA LEU A 123 -3.55 5.63 49.94
C LEU A 123 -4.40 4.38 49.75
N ARG A 124 -4.79 3.74 50.82
CA ARG A 124 -5.65 2.55 50.84
C ARG A 124 -7.03 2.92 51.28
N THR A 125 -8.04 2.56 50.54
CA THR A 125 -9.44 2.78 50.91
C THR A 125 -10.05 1.46 51.38
N ASN A 126 -10.61 1.43 52.57
CA ASN A 126 -11.36 0.27 53.05
C ASN A 126 -12.67 0.17 52.24
N PRO A 127 -12.91 -0.89 51.46
CA PRO A 127 -14.08 -0.98 50.60
C PRO A 127 -15.41 -1.08 51.36
N ALA A 128 -15.38 -1.52 52.63
CA ALA A 128 -16.59 -1.66 53.43
C ALA A 128 -16.99 -0.34 54.16
N THR A 129 -16.03 0.50 54.52
CA THR A 129 -16.27 1.70 55.34
C THR A 129 -15.96 3.01 54.59
N GLY A 130 -15.26 2.96 53.45
CA GLY A 130 -14.78 4.14 52.74
C GLY A 130 -13.64 4.89 53.46
N VAL A 131 -13.13 4.39 54.59
CA VAL A 131 -12.06 5.03 55.34
C VAL A 131 -10.74 4.92 54.58
N GLU A 132 -10.06 6.04 54.38
CA GLU A 132 -8.75 6.12 53.76
C GLU A 132 -7.62 6.10 54.78
N THR A 133 -6.62 5.24 54.57
CA THR A 133 -5.39 5.18 55.38
C THR A 133 -4.20 5.54 54.50
N ARG A 134 -3.26 6.31 55.03
CA ARG A 134 -2.02 6.73 54.35
C ARG A 134 -0.82 6.07 55.02
N GLU A 135 0.00 5.41 54.20
CA GLU A 135 1.24 4.78 54.64
C GLU A 135 2.41 5.22 53.74
N ARG A 136 3.55 5.44 54.38
CA ARG A 136 4.79 5.72 53.63
C ARG A 136 5.45 4.41 53.26
N ALA A 137 5.74 4.21 51.96
CA ALA A 137 6.33 3.00 51.46
C ALA A 137 7.57 3.30 50.58
N LYS A 138 8.64 2.56 50.79
CA LYS A 138 9.82 2.62 49.89
C LYS A 138 9.63 1.63 48.74
N VAL A 139 9.78 2.08 47.51
CA VAL A 139 9.73 1.20 46.32
C VAL A 139 11.04 0.42 46.22
N LEU A 140 10.98 -0.90 46.24
CA LEU A 140 12.14 -1.77 46.17
C LEU A 140 12.41 -2.27 44.75
N SER A 141 11.35 -2.65 44.03
CA SER A 141 11.45 -3.21 42.67
C SER A 141 10.15 -3.02 41.89
N THR A 142 10.26 -2.97 40.57
CA THR A 142 9.12 -2.95 39.64
C THR A 142 9.21 -4.07 38.59
N ALA A 143 10.20 -4.96 38.71
CA ALA A 143 10.42 -6.05 37.76
C ALA A 143 9.41 -7.19 37.99
N GLY A 144 8.43 -7.34 37.06
CA GLY A 144 7.39 -8.37 37.17
C GLY A 144 6.31 -8.11 38.24
N GLY A 145 6.25 -6.90 38.75
CA GLY A 145 5.32 -6.44 39.80
C GLY A 145 5.98 -5.41 40.70
N VAL A 146 5.20 -4.69 41.49
CA VAL A 146 5.72 -3.65 42.38
C VAL A 146 5.94 -4.21 43.78
N VAL A 147 7.20 -4.19 44.22
CA VAL A 147 7.58 -4.58 45.60
C VAL A 147 7.92 -3.34 46.41
N ILE A 148 7.31 -3.22 47.57
CA ILE A 148 7.43 -2.07 48.47
C ILE A 148 7.79 -2.51 49.88
N GLN A 149 8.41 -1.61 50.63
CA GLN A 149 8.69 -1.78 52.05
C GLN A 149 7.93 -0.74 52.85
N ILE A 150 7.18 -1.19 53.87
CA ILE A 150 6.44 -0.34 54.81
C ILE A 150 6.93 -0.69 56.20
N GLY A 151 7.70 0.21 56.83
CA GLY A 151 8.41 -0.14 58.06
C GLY A 151 9.32 -1.32 57.88
N ASP A 152 9.13 -2.39 58.65
CA ASP A 152 9.95 -3.62 58.58
C ASP A 152 9.34 -4.71 57.70
N ARG A 153 8.18 -4.50 57.09
CA ARG A 153 7.51 -5.49 56.24
C ARG A 153 7.71 -5.19 54.77
N ILE A 154 7.83 -6.23 53.96
CA ILE A 154 7.87 -6.16 52.51
C ILE A 154 6.53 -6.64 51.96
N GLU A 155 5.94 -5.87 51.09
CA GLU A 155 4.68 -6.19 50.40
C GLU A 155 4.84 -6.16 48.89
N VAL A 156 4.06 -7.02 48.20
CA VAL A 156 3.87 -6.94 46.76
C VAL A 156 2.58 -6.20 46.48
N LEU A 157 2.67 -5.06 45.84
CA LEU A 157 1.50 -4.31 45.40
C LEU A 157 0.85 -5.07 44.25
N ARG A 158 -0.34 -5.66 44.54
CA ARG A 158 -1.10 -6.46 43.58
C ARG A 158 -2.25 -5.63 43.01
N ASP A 159 -2.61 -5.93 41.77
CA ASP A 159 -3.86 -5.50 41.16
C ASP A 159 -4.94 -6.57 41.46
N ASP A 160 -5.39 -6.57 42.75
CA ASP A 160 -6.38 -7.53 43.29
C ASP A 160 -7.78 -6.92 43.39
N GLY A 161 -7.99 -5.77 42.77
CA GLY A 161 -9.24 -5.02 42.80
C GLY A 161 -9.48 -4.23 44.08
N LEU A 162 -8.56 -4.27 45.06
CA LEU A 162 -8.62 -3.41 46.22
C LEU A 162 -8.12 -2.00 45.87
N PRO A 163 -8.84 -0.93 46.26
CA PRO A 163 -8.50 0.42 45.84
C PRO A 163 -7.24 0.91 46.56
N VAL A 164 -6.12 0.86 45.90
CA VAL A 164 -4.83 1.42 46.32
C VAL A 164 -4.40 2.47 45.36
N ARG A 165 -4.14 3.69 45.80
CA ARG A 165 -3.55 4.76 45.00
C ARG A 165 -2.14 5.04 45.47
N VAL A 166 -1.20 5.21 44.53
CA VAL A 166 0.17 5.62 44.81
C VAL A 166 0.29 7.11 44.54
N ILE A 167 0.73 7.87 45.51
CA ILE A 167 0.91 9.31 45.44
C ILE A 167 2.40 9.61 45.44
N PHE A 168 2.84 10.34 44.42
CA PHE A 168 4.21 10.82 44.27
C PHE A 168 4.29 12.30 44.71
N ASP A 169 5.30 12.65 45.49
CA ASP A 169 5.47 14.02 45.98
C ASP A 169 5.87 14.99 44.85
N ARG A 170 6.51 14.49 43.80
CA ARG A 170 6.96 15.26 42.61
C ARG A 170 7.13 14.37 41.39
N VAL A 171 7.08 14.96 40.21
CA VAL A 171 7.48 14.28 38.98
C VAL A 171 8.99 14.21 38.88
N PRO A 172 9.58 13.05 38.64
CA PRO A 172 11.02 12.91 38.39
C PRO A 172 11.50 13.83 37.23
N PRO A 173 12.69 14.44 37.37
CA PRO A 173 13.13 15.50 36.43
C PRO A 173 13.30 15.03 34.98
N ASN A 174 13.49 13.70 34.75
CA ASN A 174 13.71 13.14 33.43
C ASN A 174 12.42 12.55 32.80
N LEU A 175 11.26 12.67 33.45
CA LEU A 175 9.97 12.30 32.88
C LEU A 175 9.30 13.51 32.25
N ARG A 176 8.89 13.35 31.00
CA ARG A 176 8.23 14.41 30.24
C ARG A 176 6.78 14.04 29.93
N ALA A 177 5.89 15.00 29.98
CA ALA A 177 4.49 14.80 29.56
C ALA A 177 4.40 14.54 28.04
N ARG A 178 5.35 15.06 27.28
CA ARG A 178 5.44 14.95 25.81
C ARG A 178 6.86 14.64 25.38
N PRO A 179 7.05 13.93 24.25
CA PRO A 179 8.41 13.71 23.70
C PRO A 179 9.11 15.05 23.52
N THR A 180 10.29 15.19 24.08
CA THR A 180 11.02 16.47 24.13
C THR A 180 12.46 16.27 23.68
N LEU A 181 12.89 17.10 22.74
CA LEU A 181 14.28 17.24 22.37
C LEU A 181 14.88 18.41 23.16
N SER A 182 16.02 18.19 23.82
CA SER A 182 16.77 19.24 24.50
C SER A 182 18.09 19.48 23.75
N VAL A 183 18.39 20.75 23.49
CA VAL A 183 19.58 21.16 22.75
C VAL A 183 20.34 22.18 23.57
N ASN A 184 21.61 21.92 23.84
CA ASN A 184 22.53 22.89 24.43
C ASN A 184 23.18 23.68 23.29
N LEU A 185 23.08 24.98 23.35
CA LEU A 185 23.48 25.93 22.31
C LEU A 185 24.51 26.91 22.88
N ASP A 186 25.42 27.34 22.03
CA ASP A 186 26.21 28.58 22.21
C ASP A 186 25.78 29.60 21.17
N SER A 187 25.36 30.77 21.60
CA SER A 187 24.88 31.83 20.72
C SER A 187 25.63 33.15 20.94
N THR A 188 26.07 33.75 19.83
CA THR A 188 26.83 35.02 19.89
C THR A 188 25.98 36.22 20.24
N ARG A 189 24.62 36.14 20.16
CA ARG A 189 23.73 37.22 20.54
C ARG A 189 22.38 36.69 21.11
N ALA A 190 21.77 37.51 21.96
CA ALA A 190 20.40 37.27 22.45
C ALA A 190 19.33 37.76 21.48
N GLY A 191 18.11 37.18 21.57
CA GLY A 191 16.92 37.67 20.88
C GLY A 191 16.06 36.60 20.26
N VAL A 192 14.86 37.00 19.82
CA VAL A 192 13.91 36.15 19.12
C VAL A 192 14.33 35.94 17.67
N ARG A 193 14.35 34.72 17.22
CA ARG A 193 14.70 34.38 15.83
C ARG A 193 14.13 33.02 15.42
N PRO A 194 14.00 32.74 14.09
CA PRO A 194 13.57 31.47 13.60
C PRO A 194 14.62 30.38 13.90
N VAL A 195 14.15 29.27 14.39
CA VAL A 195 14.91 28.04 14.64
C VAL A 195 14.29 26.93 13.82
N SER A 196 15.05 26.38 12.90
CA SER A 196 14.62 25.23 12.07
C SER A 196 15.17 23.94 12.64
N LEU A 197 14.27 23.02 12.94
CA LEU A 197 14.54 21.65 13.30
C LEU A 197 14.18 20.73 12.13
N ARG A 198 15.13 19.91 11.66
CA ARG A 198 14.86 18.87 10.66
C ARG A 198 15.33 17.55 11.18
N TYR A 199 14.47 16.53 11.09
CA TYR A 199 14.83 15.18 11.54
C TYR A 199 14.02 14.10 10.82
N LEU A 200 14.57 12.90 10.73
CA LEU A 200 13.85 11.72 10.30
C LEU A 200 13.17 11.05 11.50
N SER A 201 11.98 10.56 11.26
CA SER A 201 11.23 9.76 12.22
C SER A 201 10.66 8.51 11.57
N SER A 202 10.49 7.46 12.37
CA SER A 202 9.66 6.31 12.02
C SER A 202 8.22 6.55 12.49
N GLY A 203 7.30 5.63 12.19
CA GLY A 203 5.93 5.68 12.69
C GLY A 203 4.94 6.38 11.75
N MET A 204 5.38 6.87 10.59
CA MET A 204 4.49 7.46 9.60
C MET A 204 4.70 6.81 8.23
N SER A 205 3.60 6.48 7.57
CA SER A 205 3.61 5.85 6.24
C SER A 205 2.38 6.24 5.45
N TRP A 206 2.42 6.00 4.15
CA TRP A 206 1.27 6.14 3.30
C TRP A 206 1.20 5.03 2.25
N SER A 207 0.00 4.78 1.75
CA SER A 207 -0.27 3.88 0.62
C SER A 207 -1.34 4.50 -0.27
N ALA A 208 -1.37 4.07 -1.52
CA ALA A 208 -2.47 4.40 -2.41
C ALA A 208 -3.53 3.29 -2.38
N ASP A 209 -4.79 3.70 -2.37
CA ASP A 209 -5.96 2.85 -2.52
C ASP A 209 -6.75 3.34 -3.72
N TYR A 210 -7.11 2.44 -4.62
CA TYR A 210 -7.86 2.78 -5.82
C TYR A 210 -9.19 2.06 -5.82
N VAL A 211 -10.22 2.79 -6.20
CA VAL A 211 -11.56 2.26 -6.47
C VAL A 211 -11.81 2.39 -7.97
N ALA A 212 -12.08 1.29 -8.62
CA ALA A 212 -12.20 1.19 -10.06
C ALA A 212 -13.56 0.59 -10.43
N LEU A 213 -14.46 1.38 -11.01
CA LEU A 213 -15.77 0.96 -11.46
C LEU A 213 -15.73 0.63 -12.96
N TYR A 214 -15.76 -0.65 -13.29
CA TYR A 214 -15.73 -1.12 -14.68
C TYR A 214 -17.14 -1.11 -15.31
N ASN A 215 -17.23 -0.53 -16.50
CA ASN A 215 -18.40 -0.54 -17.37
C ASN A 215 -18.15 -1.47 -18.57
N GLU A 216 -18.67 -2.68 -18.51
CA GLU A 216 -18.46 -3.69 -19.55
C GLU A 216 -19.09 -3.32 -20.89
N ARG A 217 -20.23 -2.55 -20.88
CA ARG A 217 -20.93 -2.17 -22.11
C ARG A 217 -20.16 -1.11 -22.91
N GLU A 218 -19.54 -0.18 -22.20
CA GLU A 218 -18.79 0.94 -22.79
C GLU A 218 -17.30 0.63 -22.93
N ASN A 219 -16.82 -0.46 -22.34
CA ASN A 219 -15.41 -0.81 -22.22
C ASN A 219 -14.61 0.34 -21.60
N THR A 220 -15.08 0.85 -20.49
CA THR A 220 -14.43 1.93 -19.74
C THR A 220 -14.33 1.61 -18.26
N ILE A 221 -13.44 2.33 -17.57
CA ILE A 221 -13.29 2.28 -16.13
C ILE A 221 -13.27 3.69 -15.57
N ASP A 222 -14.06 3.92 -14.51
CA ASP A 222 -13.94 5.12 -13.69
C ASP A 222 -13.02 4.80 -12.52
N MET A 223 -11.93 5.54 -12.36
CA MET A 223 -10.92 5.26 -11.35
C MET A 223 -10.76 6.43 -10.40
N GLN A 224 -10.95 6.17 -9.11
CA GLN A 224 -10.65 7.09 -8.03
C GLN A 224 -9.45 6.59 -7.22
N GLY A 225 -8.51 7.49 -6.94
CA GLY A 225 -7.33 7.21 -6.13
C GLY A 225 -7.35 7.99 -4.82
N TRP A 226 -7.11 7.27 -3.73
CA TRP A 226 -7.03 7.80 -2.38
C TRP A 226 -5.66 7.53 -1.79
N VAL A 227 -5.10 8.52 -1.13
CA VAL A 227 -3.94 8.33 -0.26
C VAL A 227 -4.44 8.02 1.14
N THR A 228 -3.98 6.92 1.70
CA THR A 228 -4.21 6.54 3.09
C THR A 228 -2.93 6.82 3.90
N LEU A 229 -3.00 7.80 4.78
CA LEU A 229 -1.93 8.19 5.70
C LEU A 229 -2.14 7.52 7.06
N ASN A 230 -1.08 6.96 7.62
CA ASN A 230 -1.06 6.42 8.97
C ASN A 230 0.01 7.14 9.79
N ASN A 231 -0.39 7.69 10.94
CA ASN A 231 0.51 8.33 11.88
C ASN A 231 0.50 7.58 13.22
N ASN A 232 1.59 6.89 13.53
CA ASN A 232 1.87 6.18 14.77
C ASN A 232 3.16 6.72 15.44
N THR A 233 3.50 7.98 15.20
CA THR A 233 4.72 8.61 15.72
C THR A 233 4.66 8.93 17.20
N GLY A 234 3.48 8.81 17.83
CA GLY A 234 3.23 9.25 19.21
C GLY A 234 2.95 10.74 19.32
N THR A 235 2.91 11.48 18.19
CA THR A 235 2.74 12.94 18.17
C THR A 235 1.78 13.34 17.05
N THR A 236 0.87 14.25 17.35
CA THR A 236 0.04 14.92 16.33
C THR A 236 0.80 16.08 15.71
N PHE A 237 0.78 16.19 14.40
CA PHE A 237 1.34 17.31 13.66
C PHE A 237 0.20 18.19 13.17
N TYR A 238 0.20 19.45 13.63
CA TYR A 238 -0.90 20.38 13.39
C TYR A 238 -0.64 21.27 12.18
N ASN A 239 -1.68 21.46 11.36
CA ASN A 239 -1.69 22.41 10.26
C ASN A 239 -0.40 22.36 9.39
N THR A 240 -0.02 21.15 8.96
CA THR A 240 1.25 20.89 8.26
C THR A 240 1.15 21.10 6.77
N ASP A 241 2.22 21.56 6.15
CA ASP A 241 2.46 21.39 4.73
C ASP A 241 2.96 19.95 4.50
N THR A 242 2.26 19.17 3.67
CA THR A 242 2.53 17.74 3.57
C THR A 242 2.77 17.30 2.13
N VAL A 243 3.92 16.68 1.91
CA VAL A 243 4.31 16.09 0.63
C VAL A 243 4.52 14.59 0.81
N LEU A 244 3.97 13.80 -0.10
CA LEU A 244 4.16 12.36 -0.13
C LEU A 244 5.19 12.00 -1.20
N VAL A 245 6.08 11.08 -0.86
CA VAL A 245 7.12 10.60 -1.78
C VAL A 245 6.84 9.17 -2.18
N ALA A 246 6.57 8.95 -3.46
CA ALA A 246 6.43 7.62 -4.03
C ALA A 246 7.79 7.09 -4.45
N GLY A 247 8.21 5.99 -3.82
CA GLY A 247 9.48 5.33 -4.03
C GLY A 247 10.14 4.87 -2.73
N ASN A 248 11.27 4.20 -2.82
CA ASN A 248 11.98 3.68 -1.66
C ASN A 248 13.39 4.31 -1.55
N PRO A 249 13.58 5.35 -0.73
CA PRO A 249 14.87 6.02 -0.59
C PRO A 249 15.93 5.20 0.16
N SER A 250 15.53 4.16 0.88
CA SER A 250 16.47 3.26 1.53
C SER A 250 16.91 2.18 0.55
N GLY A 251 18.15 2.24 0.04
CA GLY A 251 18.72 1.36 -0.97
C GLY A 251 18.88 -0.15 -0.59
N ARG A 252 18.22 -0.61 0.44
CA ARG A 252 17.90 -2.03 0.62
C ARG A 252 16.71 -2.33 -0.28
N GLY A 253 17.02 -2.72 -1.51
CA GLY A 253 16.03 -3.27 -2.41
C GLY A 253 15.25 -4.36 -1.70
N VAL A 254 14.05 -4.05 -1.25
CA VAL A 254 13.00 -5.05 -1.24
C VAL A 254 13.01 -5.53 -2.69
N ARG A 255 13.43 -6.77 -2.92
CA ARG A 255 13.17 -7.44 -4.20
C ARG A 255 11.66 -7.33 -4.36
N GLY A 256 11.25 -6.27 -5.03
CA GLY A 256 9.86 -6.07 -5.36
C GLY A 256 9.46 -7.34 -6.08
N PHE A 257 8.51 -8.06 -5.56
CA PHE A 257 7.72 -8.94 -6.38
C PHE A 257 7.32 -8.07 -7.56
N GLY A 258 7.83 -8.42 -8.76
CA GLY A 258 7.58 -7.63 -9.95
C GLY A 258 6.10 -7.30 -9.99
N SER A 259 5.77 -6.06 -10.28
CA SER A 259 4.43 -5.52 -10.25
C SER A 259 3.49 -6.51 -10.92
N ARG A 260 2.77 -7.29 -10.13
CA ARG A 260 1.78 -8.24 -10.66
C ARG A 260 0.71 -7.38 -11.31
N GLY A 261 0.62 -7.44 -12.63
CA GLY A 261 -0.36 -6.71 -13.39
C GLY A 261 0.17 -5.63 -14.31
N MET A 262 1.43 -5.21 -14.23
CA MET A 262 2.02 -4.32 -15.23
C MET A 262 2.61 -5.16 -16.38
N THR A 263 1.99 -5.08 -17.54
CA THR A 263 2.41 -5.84 -18.73
C THR A 263 3.53 -5.13 -19.52
N ARG A 264 3.54 -3.80 -19.49
CA ARG A 264 4.57 -2.96 -20.13
C ARG A 264 4.75 -1.68 -19.33
N ALA A 265 5.99 -1.34 -18.98
CA ALA A 265 6.32 -0.07 -18.34
C ALA A 265 6.17 1.09 -19.34
N GLY A 266 5.61 2.20 -18.87
CA GLY A 266 5.45 3.42 -19.65
C GLY A 266 6.75 4.20 -19.77
N THR A 267 6.76 5.09 -20.77
CA THR A 267 7.88 6.00 -21.06
C THR A 267 7.47 7.48 -21.02
N GLU A 268 6.21 7.76 -20.65
CA GLU A 268 5.68 9.10 -20.54
C GLU A 268 6.12 9.75 -19.22
N SER A 269 6.28 11.06 -19.20
CA SER A 269 6.55 11.83 -18.00
C SER A 269 5.25 12.40 -17.45
N ALA A 270 4.91 12.06 -16.21
CA ALA A 270 3.80 12.67 -15.50
C ALA A 270 4.13 14.14 -15.18
N ASP A 271 3.08 15.00 -15.16
CA ASP A 271 3.19 16.43 -14.80
C ASP A 271 3.32 16.61 -13.27
N ARG A 272 4.11 15.75 -12.62
CA ARG A 272 4.38 15.80 -11.19
C ARG A 272 5.83 16.17 -10.94
N GLU A 273 6.04 16.93 -9.88
CA GLU A 273 7.38 17.27 -9.42
C GLU A 273 8.16 15.98 -9.07
N ARG A 274 9.46 15.99 -9.39
CA ARG A 274 10.36 14.88 -9.11
C ARG A 274 11.47 15.31 -8.16
N LEU A 275 11.77 14.42 -7.23
CA LEU A 275 12.96 14.49 -6.40
C LEU A 275 13.87 13.32 -6.76
N GLY A 276 14.82 13.55 -7.67
CA GLY A 276 15.63 12.47 -8.24
C GLY A 276 14.77 11.45 -8.98
N ASP A 277 14.76 10.20 -8.49
CA ASP A 277 13.99 9.09 -9.08
C ASP A 277 12.59 8.91 -8.45
N PHE A 278 12.17 9.84 -7.59
CA PHE A 278 10.90 9.77 -6.87
C PHE A 278 9.89 10.78 -7.40
N TYR A 279 8.61 10.41 -7.36
CA TYR A 279 7.50 11.33 -7.63
C TYR A 279 6.99 11.94 -6.32
N LEU A 280 6.71 13.25 -6.35
CA LEU A 280 6.15 13.99 -5.24
C LEU A 280 4.64 14.18 -5.43
N TYR A 281 3.88 13.91 -4.38
CA TYR A 281 2.42 14.08 -4.32
C TYR A 281 2.10 15.07 -3.19
N PRO A 282 2.07 16.38 -3.46
CA PRO A 282 1.68 17.37 -2.45
C PRO A 282 0.20 17.20 -2.10
N ILE A 283 -0.12 17.24 -0.82
CA ILE A 283 -1.51 17.29 -0.35
C ILE A 283 -2.00 18.73 -0.49
N SER A 284 -3.18 18.90 -1.09
CA SER A 284 -3.75 20.24 -1.30
C SER A 284 -4.09 20.90 0.03
N GLY A 285 -3.42 22.02 0.31
CA GLY A 285 -3.59 22.81 1.51
C GLY A 285 -2.97 22.18 2.76
N ARG A 286 -2.86 23.01 3.80
CA ARG A 286 -2.33 22.54 5.08
C ARG A 286 -3.32 21.63 5.80
N THR A 287 -2.82 20.60 6.46
CA THR A 287 -3.65 19.61 7.12
C THR A 287 -3.07 19.16 8.45
N THR A 288 -3.93 18.78 9.40
CA THR A 288 -3.51 18.14 10.65
C THR A 288 -3.39 16.63 10.44
N VAL A 289 -2.23 16.06 10.79
CA VAL A 289 -1.96 14.61 10.75
C VAL A 289 -1.94 14.10 12.20
N ALA A 290 -3.11 13.70 12.70
CA ALA A 290 -3.27 13.31 14.09
C ALA A 290 -2.60 11.97 14.41
N ASN A 291 -2.07 11.84 15.64
CA ASN A 291 -1.52 10.57 16.12
C ASN A 291 -2.60 9.49 16.26
N ALA A 292 -2.25 8.25 15.96
CA ALA A 292 -3.13 7.08 15.97
C ALA A 292 -4.38 7.26 15.06
N GLN A 293 -4.26 8.04 13.99
CA GLN A 293 -5.31 8.27 13.00
C GLN A 293 -4.90 7.75 11.63
N THR A 294 -5.87 7.16 10.93
CA THR A 294 -5.80 6.92 9.49
C THR A 294 -6.54 8.05 8.79
N LYS A 295 -5.87 8.73 7.87
CA LYS A 295 -6.43 9.84 7.08
C LYS A 295 -6.43 9.49 5.61
N GLN A 296 -7.54 9.74 4.93
CA GLN A 296 -7.65 9.54 3.48
C GLN A 296 -7.80 10.88 2.76
N VAL A 297 -7.03 11.04 1.68
CA VAL A 297 -7.05 12.23 0.81
C VAL A 297 -7.13 11.78 -0.64
N SER A 298 -8.06 12.34 -1.42
CA SER A 298 -8.17 12.06 -2.85
C SER A 298 -7.01 12.68 -3.60
N PHE A 299 -6.45 11.93 -4.57
CA PHE A 299 -5.35 12.42 -5.42
C PHE A 299 -5.56 12.13 -6.91
N LEU A 300 -6.51 11.26 -7.26
CA LEU A 300 -6.86 10.88 -8.63
C LEU A 300 -8.37 10.75 -8.76
N ASP A 301 -8.93 11.33 -9.83
CA ASP A 301 -10.30 11.09 -10.28
C ASP A 301 -10.30 11.11 -11.81
N ALA A 302 -10.37 9.93 -12.42
CA ALA A 302 -10.36 9.73 -13.86
C ALA A 302 -11.64 9.01 -14.29
N GLN A 303 -12.33 9.58 -15.28
CA GLN A 303 -13.61 9.09 -15.75
C GLN A 303 -13.47 8.54 -17.18
N ALA A 304 -14.25 7.51 -17.48
CA ALA A 304 -14.35 6.90 -18.81
C ALA A 304 -13.00 6.50 -19.43
N VAL A 305 -12.04 6.05 -18.63
CA VAL A 305 -10.74 5.55 -19.12
C VAL A 305 -10.99 4.27 -19.91
N PRO A 306 -10.51 4.15 -21.17
CA PRO A 306 -10.64 2.94 -21.95
C PRO A 306 -10.07 1.72 -21.24
N ALA A 307 -10.89 0.69 -21.07
CA ALA A 307 -10.53 -0.55 -20.41
C ALA A 307 -11.26 -1.73 -21.05
N ARG A 308 -10.66 -2.89 -21.03
CA ARG A 308 -11.28 -4.11 -21.55
C ARG A 308 -11.10 -5.28 -20.59
N LYS A 309 -12.09 -6.15 -20.58
CA LYS A 309 -11.99 -7.44 -19.91
C LYS A 309 -11.15 -8.40 -20.72
N VAL A 310 -10.25 -9.10 -20.07
CA VAL A 310 -9.35 -10.09 -20.66
C VAL A 310 -9.50 -11.40 -19.91
N TYR A 311 -9.57 -12.49 -20.66
CA TYR A 311 -9.50 -13.84 -20.09
C TYR A 311 -8.13 -14.41 -20.43
N GLU A 312 -7.32 -14.70 -19.41
CA GLU A 312 -5.94 -15.10 -19.59
C GLU A 312 -5.58 -16.34 -18.79
N ILE A 313 -4.76 -17.22 -19.38
CA ILE A 313 -4.21 -18.38 -18.71
C ILE A 313 -2.78 -18.63 -19.18
N ALA A 314 -1.92 -19.01 -18.24
CA ALA A 314 -0.58 -19.47 -18.55
C ALA A 314 -0.48 -20.99 -18.34
N SER A 315 -0.04 -21.70 -19.37
CA SER A 315 0.38 -23.08 -19.28
C SER A 315 1.88 -23.15 -19.07
N GLY A 316 2.33 -23.85 -18.03
CA GLY A 316 3.74 -24.09 -17.75
C GLY A 316 4.20 -25.33 -18.48
N TRP A 317 5.37 -25.31 -19.09
CA TRP A 317 5.99 -26.42 -19.76
C TRP A 317 5.05 -27.36 -20.59
N LEU A 318 5.60 -28.25 -21.38
CA LEU A 318 4.84 -29.18 -22.24
C LEU A 318 4.40 -30.42 -21.43
N GLN A 319 3.34 -30.28 -20.63
CA GLN A 319 2.81 -31.32 -19.72
C GLN A 319 1.28 -31.33 -19.73
N ASN A 320 0.71 -32.40 -19.18
CA ASN A 320 -0.73 -32.55 -18.99
C ASN A 320 -1.20 -31.77 -17.74
N ASP A 321 -2.37 -31.18 -17.85
CA ASP A 321 -3.17 -30.81 -16.69
C ASP A 321 -4.07 -31.98 -16.30
N ASP A 322 -4.13 -32.31 -14.99
CA ASP A 322 -4.97 -33.41 -14.49
C ASP A 322 -6.48 -33.15 -14.65
N GLN A 323 -6.83 -31.85 -14.61
CA GLN A 323 -8.21 -31.37 -14.74
C GLN A 323 -8.24 -30.03 -15.48
N PRO A 324 -9.40 -29.66 -16.09
CA PRO A 324 -9.60 -28.33 -16.63
C PRO A 324 -9.40 -27.24 -15.55
N ARG A 325 -8.71 -26.16 -15.91
CA ARG A 325 -8.46 -25.01 -15.03
C ARG A 325 -9.25 -23.80 -15.48
N ASN A 326 -9.81 -23.04 -14.52
CA ASN A 326 -10.43 -21.77 -14.83
C ASN A 326 -9.41 -20.78 -15.41
N VAL A 327 -9.86 -19.96 -16.34
CA VAL A 327 -9.06 -18.82 -16.81
C VAL A 327 -9.19 -17.65 -15.83
N THR A 328 -8.16 -16.84 -15.72
CA THR A 328 -8.19 -15.62 -14.92
C THR A 328 -8.90 -14.51 -15.69
N SER A 329 -9.85 -13.85 -15.03
CA SER A 329 -10.47 -12.62 -15.52
C SER A 329 -9.65 -11.43 -15.07
N SER A 330 -9.26 -10.55 -16.00
CA SER A 330 -8.46 -9.37 -15.74
C SER A 330 -9.09 -8.14 -16.41
N ILE A 331 -8.85 -6.95 -15.86
CA ILE A 331 -9.18 -5.68 -16.50
C ILE A 331 -7.88 -5.06 -17.03
N ALA A 332 -7.83 -4.86 -18.35
CA ALA A 332 -6.70 -4.25 -19.03
C ALA A 332 -6.99 -2.78 -19.35
N PHE A 333 -6.06 -1.89 -18.98
CA PHE A 333 -6.14 -0.45 -19.24
C PHE A 333 -4.73 0.17 -19.31
N SER A 334 -4.65 1.45 -19.65
CA SER A 334 -3.38 2.18 -19.72
C SER A 334 -3.34 3.35 -18.75
N SER A 335 -2.17 3.63 -18.18
CA SER A 335 -1.92 4.85 -17.41
C SER A 335 -1.49 6.04 -18.28
N SER A 336 -1.56 5.92 -19.62
CA SER A 336 -1.13 6.98 -20.54
C SER A 336 -2.08 8.17 -20.54
N ARG A 337 -1.55 9.32 -20.98
CA ARG A 337 -2.33 10.55 -21.14
C ARG A 337 -3.38 10.40 -22.24
N ASP A 338 -3.01 9.76 -23.35
CA ASP A 338 -3.89 9.56 -24.50
C ASP A 338 -5.09 8.66 -24.18
N GLN A 339 -4.98 7.85 -23.12
CA GLN A 339 -6.05 6.97 -22.66
C GLN A 339 -6.84 7.56 -21.49
N GLY A 340 -6.66 8.85 -21.18
CA GLY A 340 -7.48 9.59 -20.22
C GLY A 340 -7.11 9.42 -18.75
N LEU A 341 -6.22 8.50 -18.38
CA LEU A 341 -5.75 8.39 -17.00
C LEU A 341 -4.64 9.42 -16.72
N GLY A 342 -3.62 9.48 -17.55
CA GLY A 342 -2.64 10.56 -17.64
C GLY A 342 -1.79 10.81 -16.41
N ASP A 343 -1.54 9.80 -15.58
CA ASP A 343 -0.76 9.97 -14.35
C ASP A 343 0.13 8.75 -14.06
N ALA A 344 1.15 8.98 -13.21
CA ALA A 344 1.91 7.92 -12.58
C ALA A 344 1.14 7.41 -11.36
N LEU A 345 1.06 6.10 -11.21
CA LEU A 345 0.30 5.47 -10.13
C LEU A 345 1.24 4.99 -9.02
N PRO A 346 1.15 5.52 -7.80
CA PRO A 346 1.82 4.97 -6.63
C PRO A 346 1.45 3.51 -6.36
N ALA A 347 2.36 2.80 -5.68
CA ALA A 347 2.06 1.45 -5.22
C ALA A 347 0.87 1.43 -4.26
N GLY A 348 -0.04 0.47 -4.47
CA GLY A 348 -1.26 0.38 -3.70
C GLY A 348 -2.16 -0.80 -4.07
N THR A 349 -3.41 -0.75 -3.66
CA THR A 349 -4.41 -1.77 -3.96
C THR A 349 -5.51 -1.19 -4.83
N VAL A 350 -5.80 -1.85 -5.95
CA VAL A 350 -6.92 -1.50 -6.85
C VAL A 350 -8.07 -2.45 -6.57
N ARG A 351 -9.22 -1.90 -6.16
CA ARG A 351 -10.46 -2.62 -5.91
C ARG A 351 -11.42 -2.38 -7.05
N PHE A 352 -11.82 -3.46 -7.73
CA PHE A 352 -12.69 -3.42 -8.88
C PHE A 352 -14.14 -3.66 -8.50
N TYR A 353 -14.99 -2.83 -9.06
CA TYR A 353 -16.44 -2.94 -8.96
C TYR A 353 -17.06 -2.98 -10.35
N GLN A 354 -18.20 -3.65 -10.49
CA GLN A 354 -19.01 -3.67 -11.70
C GLN A 354 -20.48 -3.50 -11.31
N ARG A 355 -21.25 -2.79 -12.12
CA ARG A 355 -22.69 -2.65 -11.85
C ARG A 355 -23.42 -3.91 -12.23
N ASP A 356 -24.31 -4.38 -11.35
CA ASP A 356 -25.24 -5.45 -11.65
C ASP A 356 -26.39 -4.98 -12.57
N SER A 357 -27.32 -5.87 -12.86
CA SER A 357 -28.48 -5.58 -13.71
C SER A 357 -29.41 -4.51 -13.13
N GLN A 358 -29.32 -4.24 -11.82
CA GLN A 358 -30.09 -3.21 -11.11
C GLN A 358 -29.33 -1.89 -11.01
N GLY A 359 -28.11 -1.82 -11.52
CA GLY A 359 -27.24 -0.64 -11.49
C GLY A 359 -26.42 -0.47 -10.20
N SER A 360 -26.52 -1.42 -9.25
CA SER A 360 -25.76 -1.38 -8.00
C SER A 360 -24.32 -1.86 -8.20
N PRO A 361 -23.30 -1.15 -7.65
CA PRO A 361 -21.93 -1.59 -7.75
C PRO A 361 -21.67 -2.82 -6.88
N GLN A 362 -21.16 -3.88 -7.49
CA GLN A 362 -20.74 -5.12 -6.82
C GLN A 362 -19.23 -5.25 -6.89
N PHE A 363 -18.63 -5.68 -5.80
CA PHE A 363 -17.19 -5.96 -5.75
C PHE A 363 -16.87 -7.21 -6.58
N ILE A 364 -15.93 -7.10 -7.52
CA ILE A 364 -15.55 -8.20 -8.42
C ILE A 364 -14.11 -8.67 -8.23
N GLY A 365 -13.31 -8.00 -7.39
CA GLY A 365 -11.96 -8.42 -7.05
C GLY A 365 -11.02 -7.27 -6.72
N GLU A 366 -9.84 -7.63 -6.23
CA GLU A 366 -8.79 -6.66 -5.96
C GLU A 366 -7.41 -7.17 -6.39
N ASN A 367 -6.52 -6.25 -6.70
CA ASN A 367 -5.15 -6.58 -7.06
C ASN A 367 -4.17 -5.52 -6.53
N SER A 368 -2.96 -5.94 -6.24
CA SER A 368 -1.89 -5.03 -5.85
C SER A 368 -1.24 -4.41 -7.08
N LEU A 369 -1.04 -3.10 -7.04
CA LEU A 369 -0.31 -2.32 -8.02
C LEU A 369 1.04 -1.91 -7.44
N GLY A 370 2.13 -2.10 -8.18
CA GLY A 370 3.44 -1.51 -7.86
C GLY A 370 3.52 -0.06 -8.32
N HIS A 371 4.61 0.64 -7.98
CA HIS A 371 4.87 1.96 -8.57
C HIS A 371 4.88 1.85 -10.10
N THR A 372 3.95 2.55 -10.74
CA THR A 372 3.68 2.43 -12.17
C THR A 372 3.89 3.77 -12.85
N PRO A 373 4.88 3.89 -13.75
CA PRO A 373 5.08 5.10 -14.55
C PRO A 373 3.86 5.40 -15.43
N MET A 374 3.65 6.67 -15.77
CA MET A 374 2.68 7.07 -16.77
C MET A 374 2.98 6.43 -18.13
N GLY A 375 1.96 6.09 -18.91
CA GLY A 375 2.09 5.39 -20.19
C GLY A 375 2.21 3.87 -20.08
N SER A 376 2.11 3.30 -18.89
CA SER A 376 2.18 1.85 -18.67
C SER A 376 0.92 1.14 -19.15
N GLN A 377 1.09 -0.07 -19.68
CA GLN A 377 0.01 -1.00 -19.97
C GLN A 377 -0.18 -1.93 -18.75
N LEU A 378 -1.40 -2.04 -18.30
CA LEU A 378 -1.78 -2.78 -17.11
C LEU A 378 -2.80 -3.86 -17.47
N SER A 379 -2.70 -5.04 -16.84
CA SER A 379 -3.72 -6.08 -16.80
C SER A 379 -3.81 -6.57 -15.36
N LEU A 380 -4.88 -6.20 -14.67
CA LEU A 380 -5.06 -6.49 -13.25
C LEU A 380 -6.13 -7.56 -13.08
N ALA A 381 -5.73 -8.70 -12.50
CA ALA A 381 -6.64 -9.82 -12.26
C ALA A 381 -7.73 -9.43 -11.25
N THR A 382 -8.96 -9.78 -11.58
CA THR A 382 -10.13 -9.60 -10.71
C THR A 382 -10.59 -10.91 -10.07
N GLY A 383 -10.19 -12.06 -10.64
CA GLY A 383 -10.53 -13.38 -10.12
C GLY A 383 -10.59 -14.41 -11.23
N ASP A 384 -11.04 -15.61 -10.91
CA ASP A 384 -11.22 -16.68 -11.87
C ASP A 384 -12.57 -16.56 -12.58
N ALA A 385 -12.58 -16.77 -13.90
CA ALA A 385 -13.80 -16.82 -14.69
C ALA A 385 -14.53 -18.16 -14.44
N PHE A 386 -15.74 -18.08 -13.88
CA PHE A 386 -16.49 -19.27 -13.49
C PHE A 386 -16.85 -20.18 -14.67
N ASP A 387 -17.12 -19.60 -15.84
CA ASP A 387 -17.69 -20.29 -17.00
C ASP A 387 -16.68 -20.61 -18.11
N ILE A 388 -15.38 -20.33 -17.90
CA ILE A 388 -14.35 -20.51 -18.94
C ILE A 388 -13.23 -21.37 -18.40
N PHE A 389 -12.93 -22.45 -19.11
CA PHE A 389 -11.93 -23.44 -18.71
C PHE A 389 -10.94 -23.73 -19.82
N VAL A 390 -9.75 -24.10 -19.43
CA VAL A 390 -8.72 -24.60 -20.35
C VAL A 390 -8.13 -25.89 -19.79
N GLN A 391 -8.03 -26.90 -20.62
CA GLN A 391 -7.29 -28.12 -20.34
C GLN A 391 -6.14 -28.27 -21.31
N THR A 392 -4.96 -28.55 -20.79
CA THR A 392 -3.73 -28.75 -21.54
C THR A 392 -3.36 -30.22 -21.51
N GLU A 393 -3.11 -30.82 -22.69
CA GLU A 393 -2.76 -32.23 -22.79
C GLU A 393 -1.61 -32.41 -23.79
N VAL A 394 -0.74 -33.37 -23.50
CA VAL A 394 0.23 -33.91 -24.46
C VAL A 394 -0.48 -34.93 -25.34
N GLU A 395 -0.86 -34.55 -26.56
CA GLU A 395 -1.54 -35.45 -27.50
C GLU A 395 -0.57 -36.51 -28.03
N SER A 396 0.69 -36.10 -28.30
CA SER A 396 1.76 -37.04 -28.68
C SER A 396 3.12 -36.50 -28.25
N ARG A 397 4.03 -37.44 -27.96
CA ARG A 397 5.44 -37.12 -27.75
C ARG A 397 6.31 -38.23 -28.32
N GLU A 398 7.16 -37.90 -29.25
CA GLU A 398 8.07 -38.82 -29.91
C GLU A 398 9.50 -38.33 -29.82
N THR A 399 10.45 -39.25 -29.77
CA THR A 399 11.87 -38.96 -29.92
C THR A 399 12.19 -38.86 -31.39
N ILE A 400 12.83 -37.75 -31.82
CA ILE A 400 13.25 -37.56 -33.22
C ILE A 400 14.78 -37.68 -33.30
N THR A 401 15.29 -38.00 -34.52
CA THR A 401 16.69 -38.18 -34.76
C THR A 401 17.46 -36.85 -34.86
N GLY A 402 18.76 -36.85 -34.63
CA GLY A 402 19.61 -35.68 -34.78
C GLY A 402 19.65 -35.13 -36.20
N SER A 403 19.48 -35.99 -37.22
CA SER A 403 19.39 -35.60 -38.66
C SER A 403 18.08 -34.84 -38.97
N GLU A 404 17.02 -35.11 -38.23
CA GLU A 404 15.74 -34.38 -38.38
C GLU A 404 15.81 -32.98 -37.73
N TRP A 405 16.70 -32.77 -36.73
CA TRP A 405 16.91 -31.50 -36.09
C TRP A 405 17.99 -30.63 -36.78
N GLU A 406 18.81 -31.13 -37.62
CA GLU A 406 20.05 -30.54 -38.16
C GLU A 406 20.50 -29.15 -37.64
N ARG A 407 21.57 -29.20 -36.78
CA ARG A 407 22.69 -28.27 -36.71
C ARG A 407 23.84 -28.92 -35.97
N SER A 408 24.82 -29.43 -36.70
CA SER A 408 26.11 -29.79 -36.12
C SER A 408 26.81 -28.51 -35.61
N ALA A 409 27.20 -28.48 -34.33
CA ALA A 409 28.05 -27.41 -33.81
C ALA A 409 29.50 -27.67 -34.29
N ARG A 410 30.02 -26.83 -35.16
CA ARG A 410 31.41 -26.85 -35.60
C ARG A 410 32.22 -25.89 -34.74
N TYR A 411 33.19 -26.42 -34.03
CA TYR A 411 34.17 -25.62 -33.30
C TYR A 411 35.42 -25.46 -34.13
N ARG A 412 35.91 -24.22 -34.32
CA ARG A 412 37.21 -23.94 -34.90
C ARG A 412 38.21 -23.75 -33.77
N VAL A 413 39.26 -24.56 -33.78
CA VAL A 413 40.42 -24.33 -32.91
C VAL A 413 41.31 -23.33 -33.64
N ILE A 414 41.56 -22.20 -33.00
CA ILE A 414 42.39 -21.11 -33.53
C ILE A 414 43.66 -21.07 -32.66
N GLU A 415 44.81 -21.24 -33.31
CA GLU A 415 46.13 -21.01 -32.72
C GLU A 415 46.80 -19.90 -33.53
N ASP A 416 47.38 -18.91 -32.88
CA ASP A 416 48.08 -17.77 -33.49
C ASP A 416 47.26 -17.01 -34.55
N GLY A 417 45.91 -16.98 -34.40
CA GLY A 417 45.02 -16.31 -35.34
C GLY A 417 44.62 -17.12 -36.57
N GLU A 418 45.16 -18.32 -36.76
CA GLU A 418 44.81 -19.23 -37.85
C GLU A 418 43.98 -20.41 -37.37
N VAL A 419 43.02 -20.84 -38.19
CA VAL A 419 42.19 -22.02 -37.93
C VAL A 419 42.98 -23.27 -38.18
N VAL A 420 43.54 -23.85 -37.11
CA VAL A 420 44.39 -25.04 -37.18
C VAL A 420 43.56 -26.30 -37.34
N ARG A 421 42.36 -26.33 -36.81
CA ARG A 421 41.52 -27.52 -36.82
C ARG A 421 40.04 -27.16 -36.69
N THR A 422 39.20 -27.81 -37.48
CA THR A 422 37.75 -27.82 -37.25
C THR A 422 37.38 -29.14 -36.62
N VAL A 423 36.80 -29.07 -35.41
CA VAL A 423 36.33 -30.25 -34.67
C VAL A 423 34.82 -30.25 -34.68
N GLU A 424 34.23 -31.31 -35.23
CA GLU A 424 32.82 -31.59 -35.16
C GLU A 424 32.58 -32.44 -33.90
N VAL A 425 31.95 -31.89 -32.88
CA VAL A 425 31.67 -32.59 -31.64
C VAL A 425 30.20 -32.98 -31.61
N GLU A 426 29.95 -34.23 -31.85
CA GLU A 426 28.63 -34.81 -31.60
C GLU A 426 28.48 -35.10 -30.11
N ARG A 427 27.78 -34.23 -29.39
CA ARG A 427 27.27 -34.61 -28.07
C ARG A 427 25.96 -35.33 -28.31
N PRO A 428 25.70 -36.50 -27.67
CA PRO A 428 24.42 -37.15 -27.76
C PRO A 428 23.38 -36.21 -27.14
N LYS A 429 22.46 -35.72 -27.96
CA LYS A 429 21.34 -34.86 -27.59
C LYS A 429 20.07 -35.62 -27.88
N THR A 430 19.12 -35.49 -26.99
CA THR A 430 17.79 -36.05 -27.16
C THR A 430 16.87 -34.96 -27.69
N TYR A 431 16.18 -35.27 -28.77
CA TYR A 431 15.22 -34.38 -29.40
C TYR A 431 13.84 -34.99 -29.30
N TYR A 432 12.89 -34.13 -28.97
CA TYR A 432 11.49 -34.55 -28.86
C TYR A 432 10.61 -33.69 -29.76
N ARG A 433 9.66 -34.32 -30.44
CA ARG A 433 8.54 -33.66 -31.09
C ARG A 433 7.32 -33.89 -30.21
N THR A 434 6.75 -32.81 -29.65
CA THR A 434 5.60 -32.85 -28.75
C THR A 434 4.46 -32.06 -29.34
N THR A 435 3.32 -32.72 -29.58
CA THR A 435 2.08 -32.02 -29.94
C THR A 435 1.25 -31.83 -28.71
N MET A 436 1.01 -30.57 -28.38
CA MET A 436 0.14 -30.16 -27.29
C MET A 436 -1.26 -29.90 -27.84
N ARG A 437 -2.27 -30.37 -27.11
CA ARG A 437 -3.67 -30.06 -27.33
C ARG A 437 -4.18 -29.17 -26.22
N TYR A 438 -4.75 -28.03 -26.58
CA TYR A 438 -5.39 -27.09 -25.66
C TYR A 438 -6.87 -27.08 -25.98
N THR A 439 -7.68 -27.54 -25.01
CA THR A 439 -9.14 -27.56 -25.10
C THR A 439 -9.67 -26.39 -24.26
N LEU A 440 -10.33 -25.44 -24.91
CA LEU A 440 -10.91 -24.27 -24.29
C LEU A 440 -12.43 -24.38 -24.31
N THR A 441 -13.07 -24.32 -23.15
CA THR A 441 -14.53 -24.44 -23.01
C THR A 441 -15.11 -23.12 -22.49
N ASN A 442 -16.18 -22.66 -23.10
CA ASN A 442 -16.91 -21.45 -22.75
C ASN A 442 -18.39 -21.80 -22.51
N ALA A 443 -18.86 -21.71 -21.26
CA ALA A 443 -20.25 -21.92 -20.90
C ALA A 443 -21.09 -20.64 -20.91
N LYS A 444 -20.49 -19.48 -21.29
CA LYS A 444 -21.23 -18.22 -21.45
C LYS A 444 -22.07 -18.24 -22.72
N ASN A 445 -23.14 -17.47 -22.72
CA ASN A 445 -24.03 -17.27 -23.88
C ASN A 445 -23.46 -16.28 -24.94
N GLU A 446 -22.23 -15.83 -24.77
CA GLU A 446 -21.51 -14.95 -25.68
C GLU A 446 -20.12 -15.53 -26.05
N PRO A 447 -19.61 -15.27 -27.26
CA PRO A 447 -18.26 -15.70 -27.63
C PRO A 447 -17.22 -14.88 -26.84
N VAL A 448 -16.11 -15.53 -26.50
CA VAL A 448 -15.00 -14.90 -25.79
C VAL A 448 -13.66 -15.13 -26.49
N ASN A 449 -12.71 -14.23 -26.27
CA ASN A 449 -11.31 -14.44 -26.64
C ASN A 449 -10.50 -14.77 -25.39
N VAL A 450 -9.80 -15.90 -25.40
CA VAL A 450 -8.90 -16.31 -24.33
C VAL A 450 -7.45 -16.09 -24.75
N GLU A 451 -6.69 -15.35 -23.97
CA GLU A 451 -5.25 -15.18 -24.13
C GLU A 451 -4.54 -16.38 -23.46
N LEU A 452 -4.19 -17.37 -24.27
CA LEU A 452 -3.43 -18.55 -23.85
C LEU A 452 -1.94 -18.28 -24.02
N THR A 453 -1.18 -18.39 -22.94
CA THR A 453 0.29 -18.22 -22.96
C THR A 453 0.98 -19.53 -22.58
N GLN A 454 1.77 -20.09 -23.50
CA GLN A 454 2.72 -21.14 -23.18
C GLN A 454 4.00 -20.54 -22.63
N THR A 455 4.43 -21.02 -21.45
CA THR A 455 5.66 -20.60 -20.77
C THR A 455 6.62 -21.79 -20.59
N GLY A 456 7.85 -21.55 -20.20
CA GLY A 456 8.84 -22.59 -19.93
C GLY A 456 9.50 -23.16 -21.18
N LEU A 457 9.41 -22.45 -22.31
CA LEU A 457 9.94 -22.92 -23.60
C LEU A 457 11.47 -22.85 -23.65
N ASN A 458 12.10 -21.91 -22.96
CA ASN A 458 13.55 -21.72 -22.95
C ASN A 458 14.11 -21.81 -21.50
N ARG A 459 14.06 -23.00 -20.92
CA ARG A 459 14.65 -23.24 -19.61
C ARG A 459 15.88 -24.12 -19.72
N SER A 460 17.02 -23.58 -19.33
CA SER A 460 18.36 -24.14 -19.51
C SER A 460 18.59 -25.56 -18.98
N TRP A 461 17.75 -26.09 -18.11
CA TRP A 461 17.91 -27.44 -17.54
C TRP A 461 16.99 -28.49 -18.17
N TRP A 462 15.99 -28.15 -18.97
CA TRP A 462 15.16 -29.10 -19.68
C TRP A 462 14.89 -28.78 -21.15
N ALA A 463 15.27 -27.61 -21.63
CA ALA A 463 15.32 -27.34 -23.06
C ALA A 463 16.37 -26.25 -23.33
N ASN A 464 17.36 -26.61 -24.15
CA ASN A 464 18.39 -25.68 -24.57
C ASN A 464 18.01 -24.92 -25.85
N ASP A 465 16.98 -25.41 -26.54
CA ASP A 465 16.49 -24.83 -27.78
C ASP A 465 15.09 -25.40 -28.07
N TYR A 466 14.27 -24.65 -28.75
CA TYR A 466 12.98 -25.12 -29.22
C TYR A 466 12.61 -24.45 -30.55
N ARG A 467 11.71 -25.07 -31.29
CA ARG A 467 11.02 -24.46 -32.42
C ARG A 467 9.56 -24.93 -32.45
N ILE A 468 8.68 -24.09 -32.99
CA ILE A 468 7.31 -24.41 -33.26
C ILE A 468 7.21 -24.78 -34.73
N THR A 469 6.82 -26.01 -35.00
CA THR A 469 6.76 -26.54 -36.37
C THR A 469 5.36 -26.47 -36.97
N SER A 470 4.34 -26.46 -36.09
CA SER A 470 2.93 -26.31 -36.47
C SER A 470 2.13 -25.64 -35.39
N GLU A 471 1.20 -24.77 -35.75
CA GLU A 471 0.21 -24.17 -34.87
C GLU A 471 -1.10 -23.93 -35.67
N ASP A 472 -2.26 -24.27 -35.04
CA ASP A 472 -3.58 -24.14 -35.68
C ASP A 472 -4.01 -22.69 -35.87
N ILE A 473 -3.52 -21.79 -35.02
CA ILE A 473 -3.69 -20.34 -35.14
C ILE A 473 -2.35 -19.65 -34.91
N PRO A 474 -2.07 -18.55 -35.60
CA PRO A 474 -0.79 -17.86 -35.46
C PRO A 474 -0.66 -17.26 -34.04
N GLY A 475 0.46 -17.54 -33.37
CA GLY A 475 0.77 -16.97 -32.06
C GLY A 475 1.77 -15.83 -32.16
N GLU A 476 1.83 -15.03 -31.09
CA GLU A 476 2.79 -13.96 -30.86
C GLU A 476 3.92 -14.44 -29.95
N GLN A 477 5.19 -14.26 -30.39
CA GLN A 477 6.34 -14.54 -29.54
C GLN A 477 6.59 -13.33 -28.61
N LEU A 478 6.28 -13.49 -27.33
CA LEU A 478 6.47 -12.42 -26.35
C LEU A 478 7.95 -12.25 -25.95
N ASN A 479 8.66 -13.35 -25.81
CA ASN A 479 10.10 -13.42 -25.54
C ASN A 479 10.60 -14.86 -25.81
N ALA A 480 11.87 -15.13 -25.52
CA ALA A 480 12.47 -16.46 -25.76
C ALA A 480 11.75 -17.62 -25.02
N ASP A 481 11.06 -17.33 -23.91
CA ASP A 481 10.41 -18.33 -23.04
C ASP A 481 8.90 -18.45 -23.23
N ARG A 482 8.25 -17.45 -23.88
CA ARG A 482 6.79 -17.31 -23.88
C ARG A 482 6.23 -17.05 -25.26
N ARG A 483 5.20 -17.81 -25.62
CA ARG A 483 4.39 -17.59 -26.81
C ARG A 483 2.92 -17.50 -26.44
N LYS A 484 2.20 -16.55 -27.03
CA LYS A 484 0.80 -16.24 -26.74
C LYS A 484 -0.09 -16.45 -27.96
N TRP A 485 -1.26 -17.00 -27.76
CA TRP A 485 -2.33 -17.11 -28.74
C TRP A 485 -3.58 -16.41 -28.21
N ILE A 486 -4.30 -15.72 -29.09
CA ILE A 486 -5.64 -15.21 -28.83
C ILE A 486 -6.60 -16.21 -29.46
N VAL A 487 -7.27 -16.99 -28.62
CA VAL A 487 -8.13 -18.09 -29.05
C VAL A 487 -9.58 -17.66 -28.97
N PRO A 488 -10.30 -17.48 -30.10
CA PRO A 488 -11.73 -17.25 -30.08
C PRO A 488 -12.48 -18.54 -29.72
N VAL A 489 -13.30 -18.48 -28.67
CA VAL A 489 -14.12 -19.59 -28.19
C VAL A 489 -15.59 -19.22 -28.38
N PRO A 490 -16.39 -20.03 -29.09
CA PRO A 490 -17.78 -19.73 -29.34
C PRO A 490 -18.62 -19.69 -28.06
N ALA A 491 -19.77 -19.07 -28.08
CA ALA A 491 -20.76 -19.13 -26.99
C ALA A 491 -21.23 -20.58 -26.80
N GLU A 492 -21.39 -20.98 -25.51
CA GLU A 492 -21.84 -22.32 -25.13
C GLU A 492 -21.12 -23.43 -25.89
N GLY A 493 -19.79 -23.27 -26.06
CA GLY A 493 -19.03 -24.13 -26.96
C GLY A 493 -17.58 -24.36 -26.54
N GLU A 494 -16.91 -25.09 -27.41
CA GLU A 494 -15.52 -25.53 -27.22
C GLU A 494 -14.66 -25.16 -28.42
N ARG A 495 -13.40 -24.87 -28.15
CA ARG A 495 -12.36 -24.67 -29.18
C ARG A 495 -11.15 -25.48 -28.80
N VAL A 496 -10.72 -26.34 -29.72
CA VAL A 496 -9.44 -27.08 -29.62
C VAL A 496 -8.42 -26.43 -30.52
N ILE A 497 -7.22 -26.20 -30.00
CA ILE A 497 -6.05 -25.81 -30.81
C ILE A 497 -4.90 -26.79 -30.52
N ARG A 498 -4.09 -27.03 -31.54
CA ARG A 498 -2.89 -27.87 -31.46
C ARG A 498 -1.67 -27.05 -31.82
N VAL A 499 -0.60 -27.31 -31.06
CA VAL A 499 0.71 -26.69 -31.33
C VAL A 499 1.77 -27.77 -31.22
N THR A 500 2.60 -27.91 -32.22
CA THR A 500 3.70 -28.87 -32.26
C THR A 500 5.02 -28.18 -32.01
N TYR A 501 5.70 -28.63 -30.96
CA TYR A 501 6.99 -28.15 -30.52
C TYR A 501 8.05 -29.22 -30.78
N GLU A 502 9.18 -28.81 -31.29
CA GLU A 502 10.40 -29.60 -31.22
C GLU A 502 11.34 -28.99 -30.21
N THR A 503 11.84 -29.83 -29.31
CA THR A 503 12.70 -29.40 -28.20
C THR A 503 13.98 -30.22 -28.18
N ARG A 504 15.07 -29.61 -27.71
CA ARG A 504 16.38 -30.23 -27.58
C ARG A 504 16.85 -30.15 -26.12
N TYR A 505 17.29 -31.29 -25.59
CA TYR A 505 17.81 -31.46 -24.23
C TYR A 505 19.27 -31.76 -24.19
#